data_32acf0562409afda6c1948ed97f2bdf3
#
_entry.id   32acf0562409afda6c1948ed97f2bdf3
#
_cell.length_a   1.000
_cell.length_b   1.000
_cell.length_c   1.000
_cell.angle_alpha   90.00
_cell.angle_beta   90.00
_cell.angle_gamma   90.00
#
_symmetry.space_group_name_H-M   'P 1'
#
loop_
_entity.id
_entity.type
_entity.pdbx_description
1 polymer ?
#
loop_
_entity_poly.entity_id
_entity_poly.type
_entity_poly.pdbx_seq_one_letter_code
_entity_poly.pdbx_strand_id
1 'polypeptide(L)'
;MDTSTIRHLRIAAESGEAGAQFNLGVLCDSRLDDNGYAVDGDRAAAVKWLLAAAEQGLPRAQSRLAELYADGPNTSGNYVNACAWFLLASANSHGVHRERARSGYRRIAARLTQAQRARAKHLARLWRALAHERASQLGEG
;
A
#
# COMPACT_ATOMS: atom_id res chain seq x y z
N MET A 1 -13.36 0.20 -17.95
CA MET A 1 -14.25 -0.37 -16.90
C MET A 1 -15.53 0.44 -16.86
N ASP A 2 -16.67 -0.21 -16.92
CA ASP A 2 -17.95 0.51 -16.96
C ASP A 2 -18.40 0.96 -15.55
N THR A 3 -19.42 1.82 -15.53
CA THR A 3 -19.94 2.41 -14.29
C THR A 3 -20.50 1.35 -13.33
N SER A 4 -21.12 0.31 -13.87
CA SER A 4 -21.68 -0.78 -13.07
C SER A 4 -20.58 -1.57 -12.36
N THR A 5 -19.48 -1.87 -13.05
CA THR A 5 -18.33 -2.58 -12.48
C THR A 5 -17.68 -1.74 -11.37
N ILE A 6 -17.53 -0.43 -11.59
CA ILE A 6 -16.95 0.48 -10.59
C ILE A 6 -17.85 0.54 -9.36
N ARG A 7 -19.18 0.56 -9.57
CA ARG A 7 -20.15 0.55 -8.45
C ARG A 7 -20.01 -0.70 -7.60
N HIS A 8 -19.97 -1.87 -8.24
CA HIS A 8 -19.81 -3.14 -7.53
C HIS A 8 -18.49 -3.20 -6.78
N LEU A 9 -17.43 -2.70 -7.40
CA LEU A 9 -16.11 -2.65 -6.78
C LEU A 9 -16.13 -1.76 -5.53
N ARG A 10 -16.79 -0.60 -5.62
CA ARG A 10 -16.91 0.32 -4.49
C ARG A 10 -17.68 -0.30 -3.33
N ILE A 11 -18.79 -1.00 -3.63
CA ILE A 11 -19.56 -1.68 -2.60
C ILE A 11 -18.72 -2.73 -1.89
N ALA A 12 -17.99 -3.55 -2.65
CA ALA A 12 -17.10 -4.57 -2.09
C ALA A 12 -15.99 -3.94 -1.23
N ALA A 13 -15.39 -2.85 -1.70
CA ALA A 13 -14.33 -2.15 -0.98
C ALA A 13 -14.86 -1.55 0.34
N GLU A 14 -16.06 -0.96 0.30
CA GLU A 14 -16.70 -0.39 1.49
C GLU A 14 -17.10 -1.46 2.50
N SER A 15 -17.38 -2.68 2.03
CA SER A 15 -17.67 -3.81 2.92
C SER A 15 -16.41 -4.46 3.52
N GLY A 16 -15.22 -4.01 3.11
CA GLY A 16 -13.97 -4.43 3.73
C GLY A 16 -13.12 -5.43 2.93
N GLU A 17 -13.49 -5.75 1.69
CA GLU A 17 -12.70 -6.68 0.88
C GLU A 17 -11.39 -6.05 0.43
N ALA A 18 -10.27 -6.62 0.88
CA ALA A 18 -8.94 -6.10 0.60
C ALA A 18 -8.63 -6.03 -0.90
N GLY A 19 -8.98 -7.08 -1.65
CA GLY A 19 -8.77 -7.10 -3.11
C GLY A 19 -9.52 -5.98 -3.82
N ALA A 20 -10.77 -5.74 -3.41
CA ALA A 20 -11.59 -4.66 -3.97
C ALA A 20 -11.01 -3.29 -3.60
N GLN A 21 -10.57 -3.12 -2.36
CA GLN A 21 -9.91 -1.89 -1.91
C GLN A 21 -8.65 -1.61 -2.72
N PHE A 22 -7.82 -2.64 -2.95
CA PHE A 22 -6.63 -2.53 -3.77
C PHE A 22 -6.98 -2.08 -5.19
N ASN A 23 -7.95 -2.75 -5.82
CA ASN A 23 -8.35 -2.44 -7.20
C ASN A 23 -8.91 -1.02 -7.30
N LEU A 24 -9.71 -0.61 -6.33
CA LEU A 24 -10.26 0.75 -6.31
C LEU A 24 -9.15 1.78 -6.08
N GLY A 25 -8.18 1.48 -5.22
CA GLY A 25 -7.03 2.34 -5.00
C GLY A 25 -6.20 2.53 -6.26
N VAL A 26 -5.96 1.46 -7.00
CA VAL A 26 -5.23 1.53 -8.28
C VAL A 26 -6.00 2.37 -9.29
N LEU A 27 -7.32 2.23 -9.36
CA LEU A 27 -8.14 3.06 -10.26
C LEU A 27 -8.06 4.55 -9.88
N CYS A 28 -8.07 4.86 -8.59
CA CYS A 28 -7.95 6.24 -8.13
C CYS A 28 -6.57 6.83 -8.45
N ASP A 29 -5.52 6.01 -8.43
CA ASP A 29 -4.17 6.43 -8.77
C ASP A 29 -3.96 6.52 -10.29
N SER A 30 -4.85 5.91 -11.07
CA SER A 30 -4.76 5.92 -12.52
C SER A 30 -4.94 7.34 -13.04
N ARG A 31 -4.07 7.74 -13.96
CA ARG A 31 -4.12 9.06 -14.60
C ARG A 31 -4.74 9.00 -15.99
N LEU A 32 -5.39 7.88 -16.30
CA LEU A 32 -6.07 7.70 -17.58
C LEU A 32 -7.54 7.45 -17.33
N ASP A 33 -8.39 8.10 -18.15
CA ASP A 33 -9.82 7.82 -18.12
C ASP A 33 -10.13 6.54 -18.92
N ASP A 34 -11.40 6.18 -19.01
CA ASP A 34 -11.84 4.96 -19.70
C ASP A 34 -11.51 4.98 -21.20
N ASN A 35 -11.23 6.15 -21.76
CA ASN A 35 -10.88 6.31 -23.17
C ASN A 35 -9.36 6.42 -23.38
N GLY A 36 -8.56 6.32 -22.34
CA GLY A 36 -7.11 6.41 -22.40
C GLY A 36 -6.56 7.81 -22.34
N TYR A 37 -7.38 8.82 -22.09
CA TYR A 37 -6.93 10.21 -21.96
C TYR A 37 -6.43 10.46 -20.53
N ALA A 38 -5.40 11.31 -20.44
CA ALA A 38 -4.83 11.69 -19.15
C ALA A 38 -5.85 12.51 -18.34
N VAL A 39 -6.10 12.09 -17.10
CA VAL A 39 -6.92 12.83 -16.16
C VAL A 39 -6.15 12.97 -14.85
N ASP A 40 -6.52 13.96 -14.05
CA ASP A 40 -5.91 14.11 -12.74
C ASP A 40 -6.37 12.96 -11.84
N GLY A 41 -5.42 12.15 -11.39
CA GLY A 41 -5.70 11.09 -10.44
C GLY A 41 -6.05 11.66 -9.07
N ASP A 42 -6.85 10.94 -8.32
CA ASP A 42 -7.15 11.28 -6.93
C ASP A 42 -6.19 10.53 -6.02
N ARG A 43 -5.04 11.15 -5.77
CA ARG A 43 -3.98 10.56 -4.95
C ARG A 43 -4.43 10.31 -3.51
N ALA A 44 -5.21 11.22 -2.94
CA ALA A 44 -5.71 11.06 -1.57
C ALA A 44 -6.64 9.86 -1.46
N ALA A 45 -7.54 9.68 -2.43
CA ALA A 45 -8.42 8.51 -2.46
C ALA A 45 -7.63 7.22 -2.70
N ALA A 46 -6.61 7.26 -3.56
CA ALA A 46 -5.74 6.11 -3.81
C ALA A 46 -5.05 5.68 -2.51
N VAL A 47 -4.47 6.61 -1.77
CA VAL A 47 -3.80 6.32 -0.49
C VAL A 47 -4.80 5.72 0.49
N LYS A 48 -5.99 6.30 0.60
CA LYS A 48 -7.04 5.82 1.50
C LYS A 48 -7.37 4.34 1.26
N TRP A 49 -7.64 3.96 0.00
CA TRP A 49 -8.03 2.60 -0.33
C TRP A 49 -6.85 1.62 -0.25
N LEU A 50 -5.67 2.04 -0.71
CA LEU A 50 -4.48 1.21 -0.63
C LEU A 50 -4.06 0.98 0.83
N LEU A 51 -4.19 2.01 1.66
CA LEU A 51 -3.90 1.88 3.09
C LEU A 51 -4.84 0.87 3.75
N ALA A 52 -6.14 0.94 3.43
CA ALA A 52 -7.12 0.00 3.98
C ALA A 52 -6.76 -1.44 3.62
N ALA A 53 -6.40 -1.70 2.36
CA ALA A 53 -5.99 -3.03 1.90
C ALA A 53 -4.65 -3.45 2.51
N ALA A 54 -3.70 -2.53 2.59
CA ALA A 54 -2.37 -2.78 3.15
C ALA A 54 -2.44 -3.16 4.63
N GLU A 55 -3.31 -2.52 5.38
CA GLU A 55 -3.52 -2.81 6.80
C GLU A 55 -4.10 -4.20 7.03
N GLN A 56 -4.77 -4.76 6.04
CA GLN A 56 -5.25 -6.15 6.07
C GLN A 56 -4.16 -7.15 5.67
N GLY A 57 -2.96 -6.69 5.33
CA GLY A 57 -1.83 -7.56 5.02
C GLY A 57 -1.67 -7.92 3.56
N LEU A 58 -2.41 -7.28 2.64
CA LEU A 58 -2.31 -7.57 1.20
C LEU A 58 -0.99 -7.02 0.65
N PRO A 59 -0.03 -7.89 0.24
CA PRO A 59 1.31 -7.43 -0.14
C PRO A 59 1.31 -6.48 -1.34
N ARG A 60 0.43 -6.72 -2.32
CA ARG A 60 0.33 -5.85 -3.50
C ARG A 60 -0.04 -4.42 -3.11
N ALA A 61 -0.95 -4.29 -2.14
CA ALA A 61 -1.37 -2.98 -1.63
C ALA A 61 -0.24 -2.32 -0.85
N GLN A 62 0.50 -3.09 -0.06
CA GLN A 62 1.63 -2.58 0.71
C GLN A 62 2.72 -2.03 -0.21
N SER A 63 3.09 -2.76 -1.27
CA SER A 63 4.08 -2.30 -2.24
C SER A 63 3.61 -1.06 -2.99
N ARG A 64 2.35 -1.05 -3.41
CA ARG A 64 1.80 0.10 -4.15
C ARG A 64 1.76 1.35 -3.28
N LEU A 65 1.35 1.18 -2.03
CA LEU A 65 1.33 2.28 -1.07
C LEU A 65 2.75 2.82 -0.83
N ALA A 66 3.72 1.91 -0.69
CA ALA A 66 5.12 2.30 -0.53
C ALA A 66 5.60 3.14 -1.73
N GLU A 67 5.26 2.72 -2.94
CA GLU A 67 5.62 3.47 -4.16
C GLU A 67 5.00 4.86 -4.16
N LEU A 68 3.75 4.99 -3.73
CA LEU A 68 3.08 6.29 -3.66
C LEU A 68 3.78 7.22 -2.67
N TYR A 69 4.16 6.72 -1.51
CA TYR A 69 4.91 7.52 -0.54
C TYR A 69 6.29 7.91 -1.07
N ALA A 70 6.95 6.99 -1.78
CA ALA A 70 8.28 7.25 -2.36
C ALA A 70 8.22 8.28 -3.49
N ASP A 71 7.14 8.30 -4.27
CA ASP A 71 6.93 9.22 -5.38
C ASP A 71 6.33 10.56 -4.95
N GLY A 72 5.90 10.67 -3.70
CA GLY A 72 5.31 11.89 -3.15
C GLY A 72 6.36 12.94 -2.82
N PRO A 73 5.95 13.99 -2.08
CA PRO A 73 6.89 15.01 -1.63
C PRO A 73 8.10 14.39 -0.96
N ASN A 74 9.27 14.89 -1.31
CA ASN A 74 10.57 14.35 -0.88
C ASN A 74 10.83 14.72 0.58
N THR A 75 10.10 14.09 1.50
CA THR A 75 10.28 14.27 2.94
C THR A 75 10.82 12.99 3.55
N SER A 76 11.59 13.13 4.62
CA SER A 76 12.12 11.96 5.35
C SER A 76 11.00 11.10 5.91
N GLY A 77 9.87 11.70 6.32
CA GLY A 77 8.72 10.98 6.84
C GLY A 77 8.10 10.07 5.78
N ASN A 78 7.95 10.56 4.54
CA ASN A 78 7.43 9.77 3.44
C ASN A 78 8.36 8.60 3.09
N TYR A 79 9.67 8.83 3.10
CA TYR A 79 10.64 7.78 2.82
C TYR A 79 10.69 6.72 3.92
N VAL A 80 10.58 7.14 5.18
CA VAL A 80 10.50 6.19 6.30
C VAL A 80 9.25 5.32 6.18
N ASN A 81 8.10 5.92 5.88
CA ASN A 81 6.85 5.17 5.66
C ASN A 81 6.96 4.23 4.47
N ALA A 82 7.53 4.68 3.36
CA ALA A 82 7.72 3.84 2.17
C ALA A 82 8.58 2.62 2.51
N CYS A 83 9.67 2.82 3.22
CA CYS A 83 10.55 1.72 3.65
C CYS A 83 9.82 0.73 4.55
N ALA A 84 9.01 1.21 5.47
CA ALA A 84 8.26 0.33 6.37
C ALA A 84 7.26 -0.53 5.60
N TRP A 85 6.55 0.06 4.63
CA TRP A 85 5.60 -0.70 3.80
C TRP A 85 6.30 -1.70 2.87
N PHE A 86 7.46 -1.33 2.31
CA PHE A 86 8.24 -2.29 1.52
C PHE A 86 8.72 -3.47 2.36
N LEU A 87 9.11 -3.24 3.61
CA LEU A 87 9.51 -4.31 4.51
C LEU A 87 8.35 -5.28 4.78
N LEU A 88 7.16 -4.74 5.02
CA LEU A 88 5.95 -5.56 5.21
C LEU A 88 5.60 -6.35 3.96
N ALA A 89 5.63 -5.70 2.80
CA ALA A 89 5.35 -6.36 1.53
C ALA A 89 6.33 -7.50 1.28
N SER A 90 7.61 -7.27 1.57
CA SER A 90 8.65 -8.29 1.45
C SER A 90 8.38 -9.50 2.36
N ALA A 91 7.97 -9.23 3.61
CA ALA A 91 7.68 -10.28 4.57
C ALA A 91 6.46 -11.11 4.20
N ASN A 92 5.48 -10.49 3.52
CA ASN A 92 4.20 -11.12 3.18
C ASN A 92 4.14 -11.67 1.75
N SER A 93 5.24 -11.65 1.01
CA SER A 93 5.25 -12.11 -0.37
C SER A 93 6.39 -13.10 -0.61
N HIS A 94 6.44 -13.65 -1.83
CA HIS A 94 7.40 -14.68 -2.22
C HIS A 94 7.95 -14.39 -3.63
N GLY A 95 9.10 -15.00 -3.94
CA GLY A 95 9.65 -14.97 -5.29
C GLY A 95 9.89 -13.57 -5.84
N VAL A 96 9.44 -13.33 -7.05
CA VAL A 96 9.61 -12.05 -7.75
C VAL A 96 9.01 -10.87 -6.98
N HIS A 97 7.85 -11.08 -6.38
CA HIS A 97 7.17 -10.02 -5.62
C HIS A 97 7.97 -9.63 -4.38
N ARG A 98 8.54 -10.62 -3.69
CA ARG A 98 9.42 -10.35 -2.54
C ARG A 98 10.66 -9.58 -2.96
N GLU A 99 11.28 -10.00 -4.06
CA GLU A 99 12.48 -9.34 -4.55
C GLU A 99 12.22 -7.91 -5.01
N ARG A 100 11.07 -7.66 -5.61
CA ARG A 100 10.64 -6.31 -5.97
C ARG A 100 10.50 -5.42 -4.75
N ALA A 101 9.86 -5.93 -3.71
CA ALA A 101 9.67 -5.18 -2.47
C ALA A 101 11.02 -4.89 -1.79
N ARG A 102 11.92 -5.87 -1.78
CA ARG A 102 13.27 -5.69 -1.24
C ARG A 102 14.06 -4.65 -2.03
N SER A 103 13.94 -4.68 -3.35
CA SER A 103 14.59 -3.71 -4.22
C SER A 103 14.08 -2.29 -3.95
N GLY A 104 12.76 -2.16 -3.79
CA GLY A 104 12.16 -0.88 -3.41
C GLY A 104 12.68 -0.37 -2.08
N TYR A 105 12.75 -1.24 -1.09
CA TYR A 105 13.31 -0.89 0.21
C TYR A 105 14.75 -0.38 0.08
N ARG A 106 15.61 -1.16 -0.60
CA ARG A 106 17.03 -0.80 -0.74
C ARG A 106 17.21 0.57 -1.41
N ARG A 107 16.41 0.82 -2.46
CA ARG A 107 16.48 2.08 -3.20
C ARG A 107 16.16 3.29 -2.32
N ILE A 108 15.11 3.20 -1.51
CA ILE A 108 14.70 4.31 -0.66
C ILE A 108 15.55 4.38 0.61
N ALA A 109 15.89 3.24 1.20
CA ALA A 109 16.72 3.18 2.40
C ALA A 109 18.10 3.82 2.18
N ALA A 110 18.62 3.77 0.96
CA ALA A 110 19.89 4.39 0.62
C ALA A 110 19.87 5.92 0.83
N ARG A 111 18.69 6.52 0.86
CA ARG A 111 18.51 7.96 1.07
C ARG A 111 18.25 8.32 2.53
N LEU A 112 18.20 7.32 3.41
CA LEU A 112 17.88 7.52 4.83
C LEU A 112 19.13 7.40 5.69
N THR A 113 19.11 8.08 6.82
CA THR A 113 20.11 7.89 7.88
C THR A 113 19.89 6.53 8.53
N GLN A 114 20.89 6.09 9.31
CA GLN A 114 20.79 4.86 10.08
C GLN A 114 19.61 4.91 11.06
N ALA A 115 19.40 6.05 11.73
CA ALA A 115 18.29 6.24 12.66
C ALA A 115 16.94 6.15 11.96
N GLN A 116 16.82 6.73 10.74
CA GLN A 116 15.59 6.67 9.95
C GLN A 116 15.30 5.24 9.48
N ARG A 117 16.33 4.50 9.05
CA ARG A 117 16.17 3.09 8.69
C ARG A 117 15.71 2.26 9.88
N ALA A 118 16.27 2.51 11.07
CA ALA A 118 15.85 1.83 12.31
C ALA A 118 14.39 2.14 12.63
N ARG A 119 13.95 3.39 12.42
CA ARG A 119 12.57 3.80 12.63
C ARG A 119 11.63 3.08 11.67
N ALA A 120 12.02 2.93 10.40
CA ALA A 120 11.22 2.20 9.41
C ALA A 120 11.02 0.75 9.84
N LYS A 121 12.07 0.09 10.29
CA LYS A 121 12.00 -1.30 10.78
C LYS A 121 11.11 -1.41 12.01
N HIS A 122 11.19 -0.44 12.92
CA HIS A 122 10.33 -0.41 14.09
C HIS A 122 8.85 -0.25 13.71
N LEU A 123 8.54 0.66 12.79
CA LEU A 123 7.18 0.87 12.30
C LEU A 123 6.63 -0.40 11.62
N ALA A 124 7.46 -1.06 10.81
CA ALA A 124 7.03 -2.30 10.13
C ALA A 124 6.66 -3.37 11.16
N ARG A 125 7.47 -3.54 12.20
CA ARG A 125 7.17 -4.51 13.25
C ARG A 125 5.89 -4.15 14.01
N LEU A 126 5.71 -2.88 14.32
CA LEU A 126 4.52 -2.40 15.02
C LEU A 126 3.25 -2.64 14.19
N TRP A 127 3.28 -2.27 12.92
CA TRP A 127 2.13 -2.44 12.03
C TRP A 127 1.81 -3.92 11.81
N ARG A 128 2.82 -4.77 11.73
CA ARG A 128 2.63 -6.22 11.60
C ARG A 128 1.94 -6.79 12.84
N ALA A 129 2.37 -6.36 14.02
CA ALA A 129 1.75 -6.78 15.28
C ALA A 129 0.30 -6.35 15.36
N LEU A 130 -0.01 -5.10 14.96
CA LEU A 130 -1.38 -4.59 14.95
C LEU A 130 -2.28 -5.34 13.96
N ALA A 131 -1.76 -5.65 12.79
CA ALA A 131 -2.50 -6.42 11.77
C ALA A 131 -2.80 -7.82 12.27
N HIS A 132 -1.83 -8.46 12.92
CA HIS A 132 -2.00 -9.80 13.49
C HIS A 132 -3.05 -9.81 14.60
N GLU A 133 -3.03 -8.78 15.44
CA GLU A 133 -4.01 -8.63 16.52
C GLU A 133 -5.43 -8.45 15.97
N ARG A 134 -5.60 -7.63 14.93
CA ARG A 134 -6.89 -7.47 14.26
C ARG A 134 -7.40 -8.78 13.67
N ALA A 135 -6.54 -9.53 13.02
CA ALA A 135 -6.90 -10.83 12.44
C ALA A 135 -7.36 -11.80 13.51
N SER A 136 -6.68 -11.83 14.66
CA SER A 136 -7.08 -12.68 15.80
C SER A 136 -8.45 -12.29 16.35
N GLN A 137 -8.72 -10.99 16.47
CA GLN A 137 -10.01 -10.50 16.96
C GLN A 137 -11.14 -10.86 16.00
N LEU A 138 -10.90 -10.74 14.69
CA LEU A 138 -11.90 -11.10 13.69
C LEU A 138 -12.14 -12.61 13.62
N GLY A 139 -11.09 -13.41 13.86
CA GLY A 139 -11.20 -14.86 13.85
C GLY A 139 -11.93 -15.43 15.04
N GLU A 140 -12.07 -14.68 16.13
CA GLU A 140 -12.75 -15.09 17.34
C GLU A 140 -14.25 -14.74 17.34
N GLY A 141 -14.68 -13.99 16.34
CA GLY A 141 -16.07 -13.52 16.24
C GLY A 141 -17.07 -14.51 15.70
#